data_c2b65d869982e3cc590da45b28549fb4
#
_entry.id   c2b65d869982e3cc590da45b28549fb4
#
_cell.length_a   1.000
_cell.length_b   1.000
_cell.length_c   1.000
_cell.angle_alpha   90.00
_cell.angle_beta   90.00
_cell.angle_gamma   90.00
#
_symmetry.space_group_name_H-M   'P 1'
#
loop_
_entity.id
_entity.type
_entity.pdbx_description
1 polymer ?
#
loop_
_entity_poly.entity_id
_entity_poly.type
_entity_poly.pdbx_seq_one_letter_code
_entity_poly.pdbx_strand_id
1 'polypeptide(L)'
;MQDKEMLKEEGSEKEVVSKNFIELEIEKDLETGRYKTVKTRFPPEPNGYLHIGHAKSIILNYGLAKKYGGSFNLRFDDTNPTKEKIEFVDSIKEDVDWLGAVYDDRLFFASDYFEEMYEKAVLLIKKGKAYVCDLTAQQIKEYRGDYNTPGKESPYRNRSIEENLKLFEEMKEGKYADGEKVLRAKIDMSAGNINMRDPVIYRVAHIPHHNTKDKYCIYPMYDFAHPLEDAIEGISHSLCTLEFEDHRPLYEWFVNECEYENPPRQIEFAKLYLTNVITGKRYIKKLVEDKIVDGWDDPRLVSIAALRRRGYTKEAIWKFVELCGISKANSSVDSAMLEYCIREDLKLKKSRIMAVLDPIKLVIDNYPEGEVEELEMPNNMENPELGSRTMSFGKELYIERDDFMIEPPKKYFRLYPGNEVRLMGAYFVKCTSYELDEEGRVSVVHVEYDKETKSGSGFEGRKVKGTIHWVHAATAVKAECRLYENIVDEEKGKLDEEGNLNLNPNSLTVLKDCYIEGGIASCKKYDSYQFLRNGYFCVDCKDSTDEKPVFNRIVGLKSSFKLN
;
A
#
# COMPACT_ATOMS: atom_id res chain seq x y z
N MET A 1 -58.15 -18.23 33.25
CA MET A 1 -57.11 -18.91 34.03
C MET A 1 -55.79 -18.51 33.42
N GLN A 2 -55.24 -17.63 34.06
CA GLN A 2 -53.99 -16.88 34.10
C GLN A 2 -53.00 -17.10 32.95
N ASP A 3 -52.89 -16.03 32.20
CA ASP A 3 -51.87 -15.68 31.24
C ASP A 3 -50.51 -15.58 31.92
N LYS A 4 -49.50 -16.16 31.27
CA LYS A 4 -48.09 -15.86 31.50
C LYS A 4 -47.54 -15.26 30.22
N GLU A 5 -47.53 -13.94 30.13
CA GLU A 5 -46.67 -13.19 29.24
C GLU A 5 -45.23 -13.42 29.66
N MET A 6 -44.48 -14.02 28.76
CA MET A 6 -43.01 -14.06 28.84
C MET A 6 -42.45 -12.86 28.06
N LEU A 7 -41.98 -11.88 28.79
CA LEU A 7 -41.11 -10.82 28.29
C LEU A 7 -39.85 -11.46 27.72
N LYS A 8 -39.66 -11.36 26.41
CA LYS A 8 -38.35 -11.58 25.77
C LYS A 8 -37.56 -10.29 25.96
N GLU A 9 -36.58 -10.34 26.86
CA GLU A 9 -35.49 -9.38 26.86
C GLU A 9 -34.64 -9.62 25.61
N GLU A 10 -34.63 -8.66 24.70
CA GLU A 10 -33.64 -8.57 23.63
C GLU A 10 -32.27 -8.21 24.24
N GLY A 11 -31.51 -9.24 24.59
CA GLY A 11 -30.09 -9.09 24.91
C GLY A 11 -29.33 -8.88 23.61
N SER A 12 -28.98 -7.64 23.28
CA SER A 12 -27.93 -7.37 22.31
C SER A 12 -26.63 -7.91 22.87
N GLU A 13 -26.18 -9.05 22.41
CA GLU A 13 -24.79 -9.50 22.57
C GLU A 13 -23.90 -8.43 21.93
N LYS A 14 -23.35 -7.55 22.73
CA LYS A 14 -22.22 -6.72 22.29
C LYS A 14 -21.09 -7.70 22.00
N GLU A 15 -20.74 -7.87 20.73
CA GLU A 15 -19.49 -8.51 20.34
C GLU A 15 -18.36 -7.85 21.15
N VAL A 16 -17.77 -8.61 22.05
CA VAL A 16 -16.60 -8.17 22.82
C VAL A 16 -15.43 -8.22 21.86
N VAL A 17 -15.21 -7.11 21.14
CA VAL A 17 -14.03 -6.95 20.29
C VAL A 17 -12.80 -7.06 21.19
N SER A 18 -12.02 -8.10 21.01
CA SER A 18 -10.77 -8.33 21.74
C SER A 18 -9.82 -7.16 21.49
N LYS A 19 -9.43 -6.48 22.58
CA LYS A 19 -8.47 -5.37 22.53
C LYS A 19 -7.06 -5.92 22.29
N ASN A 20 -6.29 -5.24 21.46
CA ASN A 20 -4.87 -5.56 21.31
C ASN A 20 -4.05 -4.98 22.48
N PHE A 21 -2.79 -5.41 22.59
CA PHE A 21 -1.94 -5.04 23.72
C PHE A 21 -1.64 -3.52 23.79
N ILE A 22 -1.61 -2.80 22.64
CA ILE A 22 -1.40 -1.34 22.61
C ILE A 22 -2.62 -0.63 23.21
N GLU A 23 -3.81 -1.08 22.87
CA GLU A 23 -5.06 -0.53 23.42
C GLU A 23 -5.11 -0.73 24.95
N LEU A 24 -4.69 -1.88 25.45
CA LEU A 24 -4.62 -2.14 26.90
C LEU A 24 -3.63 -1.21 27.60
N GLU A 25 -2.47 -0.94 26.98
CA GLU A 25 -1.49 -0.01 27.55
C GLU A 25 -2.00 1.45 27.51
N ILE A 26 -2.66 1.87 26.44
CA ILE A 26 -3.27 3.20 26.32
C ILE A 26 -4.34 3.38 27.40
N GLU A 27 -5.24 2.42 27.56
CA GLU A 27 -6.30 2.51 28.56
C GLU A 27 -5.75 2.59 29.98
N LYS A 28 -4.74 1.79 30.31
CA LYS A 28 -4.03 1.84 31.58
C LYS A 28 -3.40 3.22 31.83
N ASP A 29 -2.77 3.82 30.82
CA ASP A 29 -2.14 5.12 30.95
C ASP A 29 -3.18 6.25 31.12
N LEU A 30 -4.35 6.14 30.48
CA LEU A 30 -5.48 7.06 30.68
C LEU A 30 -6.11 6.89 32.07
N GLU A 31 -6.35 5.66 32.51
CA GLU A 31 -6.94 5.35 33.82
C GLU A 31 -6.05 5.82 35.00
N THR A 32 -4.73 5.67 34.86
CA THR A 32 -3.76 6.12 35.87
C THR A 32 -3.51 7.63 35.81
N GLY A 33 -4.05 8.33 34.82
CA GLY A 33 -3.85 9.77 34.64
C GLY A 33 -2.45 10.13 34.13
N ARG A 34 -1.66 9.16 33.65
CA ARG A 34 -0.35 9.42 33.05
C ARG A 34 -0.49 10.36 31.84
N TYR A 35 -1.49 10.14 31.03
CA TYR A 35 -1.88 11.03 29.94
C TYR A 35 -3.36 11.39 30.03
N LYS A 36 -3.70 12.63 29.64
CA LYS A 36 -5.09 13.10 29.58
C LYS A 36 -5.77 12.80 28.25
N THR A 37 -4.98 12.70 27.19
CA THR A 37 -5.43 12.48 25.80
C THR A 37 -4.43 11.58 25.09
N VAL A 38 -4.90 10.92 24.02
CA VAL A 38 -4.04 10.12 23.15
C VAL A 38 -3.57 10.99 21.99
N LYS A 39 -2.26 11.16 21.88
CA LYS A 39 -1.64 11.82 20.73
C LYS A 39 -0.58 10.90 20.14
N THR A 40 -0.77 10.57 18.87
CA THR A 40 0.12 9.69 18.11
C THR A 40 0.68 10.44 16.90
N ARG A 41 1.63 9.84 16.23
CA ARG A 41 2.21 10.42 15.00
C ARG A 41 2.67 9.34 14.02
N PHE A 42 2.75 9.72 12.74
CA PHE A 42 3.50 9.00 11.74
C PHE A 42 4.71 9.85 11.32
N PRO A 43 5.97 9.40 11.58
CA PRO A 43 7.18 10.18 11.35
C PRO A 43 8.00 9.64 10.17
N PRO A 44 7.57 9.80 8.92
CA PRO A 44 8.34 9.29 7.78
C PRO A 44 9.58 10.13 7.51
N GLU A 45 10.72 9.46 7.22
CA GLU A 45 11.87 10.10 6.59
C GLU A 45 11.54 10.35 5.10
N PRO A 46 11.66 11.60 4.56
CA PRO A 46 11.28 11.90 3.17
C PRO A 46 12.36 11.45 2.16
N ASN A 47 12.63 10.15 2.12
CA ASN A 47 13.68 9.51 1.32
C ASN A 47 13.19 8.41 0.36
N GLY A 48 11.89 8.36 0.08
CA GLY A 48 11.26 7.41 -0.84
C GLY A 48 9.75 7.31 -0.66
N TYR A 49 9.12 6.59 -1.57
CA TYR A 49 7.68 6.33 -1.55
C TYR A 49 7.28 5.40 -0.39
N LEU A 50 6.08 5.61 0.14
CA LEU A 50 5.49 4.73 1.15
C LEU A 50 5.05 3.41 0.52
N HIS A 51 5.05 2.34 1.32
CA HIS A 51 4.55 1.03 0.92
C HIS A 51 3.53 0.49 1.92
N ILE A 52 2.94 -0.66 1.63
CA ILE A 52 1.89 -1.29 2.45
C ILE A 52 2.29 -1.46 3.93
N GLY A 53 3.56 -1.64 4.25
CA GLY A 53 4.06 -1.67 5.63
C GLY A 53 3.91 -0.32 6.35
N HIS A 54 4.11 0.80 5.64
CA HIS A 54 3.86 2.13 6.19
C HIS A 54 2.36 2.39 6.36
N ALA A 55 1.51 1.87 5.46
CA ALA A 55 0.06 1.96 5.61
C ALA A 55 -0.41 1.35 6.94
N LYS A 56 0.16 0.20 7.36
CA LYS A 56 -0.12 -0.39 8.69
C LYS A 56 0.21 0.59 9.81
N SER A 57 1.35 1.26 9.76
CA SER A 57 1.74 2.23 10.79
C SER A 57 0.83 3.46 10.81
N ILE A 58 0.49 4.00 9.63
CA ILE A 58 -0.43 5.15 9.50
C ILE A 58 -1.81 4.81 10.08
N ILE A 59 -2.39 3.69 9.63
CA ILE A 59 -3.71 3.23 10.04
C ILE A 59 -3.76 2.95 11.53
N LEU A 60 -2.71 2.33 12.10
CA LEU A 60 -2.60 2.07 13.53
C LEU A 60 -2.57 3.37 14.34
N ASN A 61 -1.67 4.28 14.02
CA ASN A 61 -1.51 5.54 14.75
C ASN A 61 -2.76 6.42 14.65
N TYR A 62 -3.27 6.62 13.44
CA TYR A 62 -4.49 7.40 13.21
C TYR A 62 -5.73 6.72 13.82
N GLY A 63 -5.87 5.42 13.65
CA GLY A 63 -6.99 4.64 14.18
C GLY A 63 -7.09 4.69 15.70
N LEU A 64 -5.95 4.58 16.41
CA LEU A 64 -5.90 4.70 17.87
C LEU A 64 -6.22 6.13 18.32
N ALA A 65 -5.61 7.15 17.70
CA ALA A 65 -5.93 8.55 18.01
C ALA A 65 -7.43 8.79 17.88
N LYS A 66 -8.03 8.40 16.74
CA LYS A 66 -9.47 8.53 16.49
C LYS A 66 -10.33 7.75 17.49
N LYS A 67 -9.96 6.50 17.81
CA LYS A 67 -10.71 5.64 18.73
C LYS A 67 -10.82 6.24 20.13
N TYR A 68 -9.75 6.87 20.60
CA TYR A 68 -9.69 7.48 21.94
C TYR A 68 -9.96 9.00 21.94
N GLY A 69 -10.51 9.57 20.86
CA GLY A 69 -10.86 10.99 20.76
C GLY A 69 -9.66 11.93 20.85
N GLY A 70 -8.49 11.45 20.48
CA GLY A 70 -7.22 12.17 20.52
C GLY A 70 -6.86 12.81 19.19
N SER A 71 -5.56 13.03 18.95
CA SER A 71 -5.04 13.65 17.74
C SER A 71 -3.90 12.85 17.10
N PHE A 72 -3.74 13.00 15.79
CA PHE A 72 -2.70 12.37 14.98
C PHE A 72 -1.87 13.44 14.27
N ASN A 73 -0.55 13.33 14.36
CA ASN A 73 0.40 14.22 13.69
C ASN A 73 1.07 13.51 12.50
N LEU A 74 1.28 14.26 11.42
CA LEU A 74 2.23 13.88 10.37
C LEU A 74 3.49 14.70 10.57
N ARG A 75 4.62 14.04 10.89
CA ARG A 75 5.91 14.71 11.08
C ARG A 75 6.93 14.11 10.13
N PHE A 76 7.52 14.93 9.29
CA PHE A 76 8.67 14.53 8.49
C PHE A 76 9.93 14.53 9.35
N ASP A 77 10.55 13.36 9.51
CA ASP A 77 11.87 13.23 10.10
C ASP A 77 12.92 13.59 9.04
N ASP A 78 13.17 14.88 8.91
CA ASP A 78 14.10 15.47 7.95
C ASP A 78 15.43 15.88 8.61
N THR A 79 15.96 15.00 9.46
CA THR A 79 17.25 15.22 10.16
C THR A 79 18.47 14.90 9.31
N ASN A 80 18.29 14.25 8.16
CA ASN A 80 19.40 13.80 7.31
C ASN A 80 19.41 14.48 5.92
N PRO A 81 20.16 15.59 5.74
CA PRO A 81 20.12 16.39 4.51
C PRO A 81 20.59 15.66 3.25
N THR A 82 21.24 14.49 3.38
CA THR A 82 21.82 13.78 2.23
C THR A 82 20.83 12.97 1.40
N LYS A 83 19.64 12.69 1.92
CA LYS A 83 18.69 11.74 1.32
C LYS A 83 17.31 12.31 1.02
N GLU A 84 17.01 13.50 1.53
CA GLU A 84 15.68 14.09 1.55
C GLU A 84 15.39 14.87 0.27
N LYS A 85 14.17 14.71 -0.26
CA LYS A 85 13.70 15.40 -1.46
C LYS A 85 12.24 15.85 -1.29
N ILE A 86 11.92 17.02 -1.80
CA ILE A 86 10.56 17.60 -1.81
C ILE A 86 9.57 16.65 -2.51
N GLU A 87 9.96 15.99 -3.59
CA GLU A 87 9.15 15.00 -4.30
C GLU A 87 8.59 13.93 -3.36
N PHE A 88 9.39 13.45 -2.40
CA PHE A 88 8.94 12.43 -1.45
C PHE A 88 8.02 13.01 -0.39
N VAL A 89 8.22 14.26 0.03
CA VAL A 89 7.30 14.96 0.93
C VAL A 89 5.89 15.02 0.32
N ASP A 90 5.78 15.45 -0.94
CA ASP A 90 4.50 15.57 -1.63
C ASP A 90 3.83 14.21 -1.83
N SER A 91 4.58 13.20 -2.26
CA SER A 91 4.08 11.83 -2.41
C SER A 91 3.58 11.23 -1.09
N ILE A 92 4.31 11.46 0.00
CA ILE A 92 3.91 10.95 1.34
C ILE A 92 2.62 11.62 1.81
N LYS A 93 2.48 12.95 1.63
CA LYS A 93 1.23 13.65 1.95
C LYS A 93 0.05 13.09 1.16
N GLU A 94 0.21 12.96 -0.15
CA GLU A 94 -0.82 12.38 -1.02
C GLU A 94 -1.23 10.97 -0.57
N ASP A 95 -0.28 10.13 -0.17
CA ASP A 95 -0.55 8.77 0.30
C ASP A 95 -1.28 8.75 1.65
N VAL A 96 -0.90 9.61 2.60
CA VAL A 96 -1.56 9.76 3.91
C VAL A 96 -3.00 10.26 3.73
N ASP A 97 -3.19 11.27 2.89
CA ASP A 97 -4.51 11.84 2.57
C ASP A 97 -5.40 10.81 1.88
N TRP A 98 -4.85 10.07 0.92
CA TRP A 98 -5.58 9.00 0.23
C TRP A 98 -6.03 7.88 1.18
N LEU A 99 -5.21 7.52 2.16
CA LEU A 99 -5.59 6.55 3.21
C LEU A 99 -6.68 7.11 4.14
N GLY A 100 -6.95 8.42 4.10
CA GLY A 100 -7.96 9.09 4.92
C GLY A 100 -7.50 9.34 6.35
N ALA A 101 -6.19 9.37 6.60
CA ALA A 101 -5.63 9.74 7.90
C ALA A 101 -5.55 11.28 8.00
N VAL A 102 -6.40 11.85 8.85
CA VAL A 102 -6.55 13.30 8.98
C VAL A 102 -5.59 13.83 10.04
N TYR A 103 -4.74 14.78 9.67
CA TYR A 103 -3.80 15.46 10.55
C TYR A 103 -4.03 16.97 10.67
N ASP A 104 -5.02 17.53 9.95
CA ASP A 104 -5.41 18.96 9.93
C ASP A 104 -4.19 19.89 9.77
N ASP A 105 -3.96 20.78 10.74
CA ASP A 105 -2.81 21.69 10.82
C ASP A 105 -1.58 21.08 11.53
N ARG A 106 -1.64 19.78 11.88
CA ARG A 106 -0.57 19.06 12.59
C ARG A 106 0.42 18.40 11.64
N LEU A 107 0.93 19.19 10.71
CA LEU A 107 2.04 18.85 9.82
C LEU A 107 3.31 19.51 10.34
N PHE A 108 4.33 18.71 10.67
CA PHE A 108 5.57 19.16 11.26
C PHE A 108 6.79 18.61 10.52
N PHE A 109 7.91 19.31 10.71
CA PHE A 109 9.23 18.87 10.25
C PHE A 109 10.19 18.84 11.43
N ALA A 110 11.04 17.81 11.52
CA ALA A 110 12.09 17.75 12.53
C ALA A 110 13.00 18.99 12.50
N SER A 111 13.26 19.51 11.30
CA SER A 111 14.05 20.72 11.09
C SER A 111 13.46 22.00 11.71
N ASP A 112 12.16 22.02 12.03
CA ASP A 112 11.52 23.14 12.74
C ASP A 112 12.01 23.22 14.19
N TYR A 113 12.52 22.11 14.75
CA TYR A 113 12.95 21.98 16.14
C TYR A 113 14.48 22.02 16.33
N PHE A 114 15.26 22.28 15.30
CA PHE A 114 16.73 22.22 15.38
C PHE A 114 17.34 23.17 16.43
N GLU A 115 16.78 24.37 16.65
CA GLU A 115 17.25 25.27 17.71
C GLU A 115 16.96 24.69 19.11
N GLU A 116 15.75 24.18 19.34
CA GLU A 116 15.42 23.56 20.64
C GLU A 116 16.26 22.32 20.90
N MET A 117 16.49 21.48 19.88
CA MET A 117 17.39 20.33 19.98
C MET A 117 18.82 20.75 20.33
N TYR A 118 19.31 21.86 19.74
CA TYR A 118 20.62 22.41 20.07
C TYR A 118 20.68 22.85 21.55
N GLU A 119 19.66 23.55 22.03
CA GLU A 119 19.56 23.98 23.45
C GLU A 119 19.54 22.77 24.40
N LYS A 120 18.83 21.70 24.06
CA LYS A 120 18.81 20.46 24.83
C LYS A 120 20.17 19.74 24.82
N ALA A 121 20.90 19.77 23.71
CA ALA A 121 22.26 19.26 23.64
C ALA A 121 23.22 20.08 24.53
N VAL A 122 23.09 21.41 24.54
CA VAL A 122 23.82 22.29 25.46
C VAL A 122 23.47 21.99 26.94
N LEU A 123 22.20 21.71 27.23
CA LEU A 123 21.77 21.27 28.56
C LEU A 123 22.49 19.97 28.99
N LEU A 124 22.55 18.97 28.12
CA LEU A 124 23.25 17.72 28.38
C LEU A 124 24.76 17.95 28.65
N ILE A 125 25.42 18.86 27.93
CA ILE A 125 26.81 19.21 28.17
C ILE A 125 26.94 19.85 29.56
N LYS A 126 26.09 20.82 29.92
CA LYS A 126 26.09 21.49 31.25
C LYS A 126 25.85 20.52 32.38
N LYS A 127 25.10 19.46 32.18
CA LYS A 127 24.89 18.35 33.12
C LYS A 127 26.05 17.35 33.18
N GLY A 128 27.07 17.53 32.32
CA GLY A 128 28.16 16.55 32.19
C GLY A 128 27.72 15.22 31.54
N LYS A 129 26.61 15.25 30.81
CA LYS A 129 25.97 14.09 30.13
C LYS A 129 26.23 14.03 28.62
N ALA A 130 27.02 14.96 28.09
CA ALA A 130 27.49 14.93 26.71
C ALA A 130 28.89 15.51 26.60
N TYR A 131 29.64 15.10 25.60
CA TYR A 131 31.00 15.56 25.32
C TYR A 131 31.31 15.57 23.82
N VAL A 132 32.16 16.50 23.39
CA VAL A 132 32.68 16.56 22.02
C VAL A 132 33.81 15.54 21.85
N CYS A 133 33.75 14.76 20.79
CA CYS A 133 34.67 13.67 20.50
C CYS A 133 35.32 13.85 19.14
N ASP A 134 36.65 13.70 19.06
CA ASP A 134 37.41 13.87 17.83
C ASP A 134 37.74 12.51 17.17
N LEU A 135 37.18 11.40 17.66
CA LEU A 135 37.30 10.09 17.02
C LEU A 135 36.51 10.05 15.71
N THR A 136 37.13 9.47 14.69
CA THR A 136 36.47 9.18 13.43
C THR A 136 35.35 8.15 13.60
N ALA A 137 34.41 8.08 12.65
CA ALA A 137 33.33 7.10 12.67
C ALA A 137 33.83 5.64 12.82
N GLN A 138 34.94 5.29 12.16
CA GLN A 138 35.58 3.98 12.27
C GLN A 138 36.10 3.73 13.68
N GLN A 139 36.81 4.70 14.26
CA GLN A 139 37.32 4.61 15.63
C GLN A 139 36.21 4.52 16.66
N ILE A 140 35.11 5.29 16.48
CA ILE A 140 33.92 5.21 17.36
C ILE A 140 33.34 3.80 17.33
N LYS A 141 33.23 3.19 16.13
CA LYS A 141 32.76 1.81 15.98
C LYS A 141 33.67 0.82 16.71
N GLU A 142 34.99 0.96 16.61
CA GLU A 142 35.96 0.10 17.29
C GLU A 142 35.90 0.27 18.81
N TYR A 143 35.79 1.53 19.30
CA TYR A 143 35.68 1.82 20.74
C TYR A 143 34.35 1.36 21.33
N ARG A 144 33.26 1.39 20.56
CA ARG A 144 31.95 0.92 21.01
C ARG A 144 31.94 -0.59 21.27
N GLY A 145 32.78 -1.36 20.57
CA GLY A 145 32.78 -2.82 20.65
C GLY A 145 31.57 -3.47 20.02
N ASP A 146 31.31 -4.71 20.40
CA ASP A 146 30.18 -5.52 19.94
C ASP A 146 29.45 -6.21 21.11
N TYR A 147 28.54 -7.14 20.82
CA TYR A 147 27.79 -7.86 21.87
C TYR A 147 28.67 -8.71 22.79
N ASN A 148 29.84 -9.16 22.31
CA ASN A 148 30.76 -10.01 23.06
C ASN A 148 31.91 -9.21 23.68
N THR A 149 32.16 -7.99 23.20
CA THR A 149 33.29 -7.15 23.59
C THR A 149 32.76 -5.85 24.19
N PRO A 150 33.05 -5.53 25.46
CA PRO A 150 32.66 -4.26 26.05
C PRO A 150 33.31 -3.08 25.34
N GLY A 151 32.66 -1.92 25.41
CA GLY A 151 33.19 -0.70 24.85
C GLY A 151 34.37 -0.16 25.63
N LYS A 152 35.16 0.71 24.98
CA LYS A 152 36.25 1.48 25.58
C LYS A 152 35.88 2.95 25.65
N GLU A 153 36.24 3.61 26.72
CA GLU A 153 36.07 5.05 26.85
C GLU A 153 36.92 5.82 25.81
N SER A 154 36.31 6.84 25.22
CA SER A 154 37.05 7.78 24.37
C SER A 154 38.05 8.58 25.19
N PRO A 155 39.25 8.88 24.68
CA PRO A 155 40.19 9.78 25.35
C PRO A 155 39.64 11.20 25.58
N TYR A 156 38.58 11.56 24.86
CA TYR A 156 37.92 12.86 24.95
C TYR A 156 36.72 12.88 25.92
N ARG A 157 36.35 11.76 26.51
CA ARG A 157 35.16 11.57 27.36
C ARG A 157 35.16 12.44 28.60
N ASN A 158 36.33 12.80 29.08
CA ASN A 158 36.50 13.53 30.34
C ASN A 158 36.97 14.99 30.17
N ARG A 159 36.73 15.57 28.98
CA ARG A 159 36.86 17.02 28.74
C ARG A 159 35.98 17.82 29.72
N SER A 160 36.44 19.00 30.14
CA SER A 160 35.65 19.85 31.03
C SER A 160 34.36 20.33 30.32
N ILE A 161 33.38 20.74 31.11
CA ILE A 161 32.11 21.27 30.63
C ILE A 161 32.36 22.50 29.75
N GLU A 162 33.25 23.40 30.22
CA GLU A 162 33.60 24.64 29.51
C GLU A 162 34.23 24.37 28.16
N GLU A 163 35.16 23.39 28.10
CA GLU A 163 35.78 22.99 26.84
C GLU A 163 34.74 22.40 25.86
N ASN A 164 33.87 21.51 26.36
CA ASN A 164 32.82 20.91 25.53
C ASN A 164 31.83 21.95 25.01
N LEU A 165 31.40 22.93 25.82
CA LEU A 165 30.53 24.00 25.38
C LEU A 165 31.17 24.83 24.27
N LYS A 166 32.45 25.22 24.45
CA LYS A 166 33.19 25.97 23.42
C LYS A 166 33.31 25.18 22.13
N LEU A 167 33.72 23.92 22.18
CA LEU A 167 33.87 23.07 21.00
C LEU A 167 32.55 22.85 20.28
N PHE A 168 31.45 22.68 21.01
CA PHE A 168 30.13 22.47 20.39
C PHE A 168 29.60 23.75 19.72
N GLU A 169 29.86 24.93 20.32
CA GLU A 169 29.58 26.22 19.66
C GLU A 169 30.43 26.37 18.39
N GLU A 170 31.72 26.05 18.42
CA GLU A 170 32.59 26.07 17.25
C GLU A 170 32.16 25.09 16.14
N MET A 171 31.57 23.94 16.53
CA MET A 171 30.93 23.02 15.55
C MET A 171 29.74 23.71 14.87
N LYS A 172 28.87 24.40 15.63
CA LYS A 172 27.72 25.17 15.08
C LYS A 172 28.16 26.30 14.16
N GLU A 173 29.27 26.96 14.46
CA GLU A 173 29.87 28.03 13.66
C GLU A 173 30.58 27.52 12.39
N GLY A 174 30.66 26.19 12.17
CA GLY A 174 31.28 25.59 10.99
C GLY A 174 32.81 25.62 10.97
N LYS A 175 33.47 25.68 12.14
CA LYS A 175 34.94 25.72 12.23
C LYS A 175 35.61 24.37 11.96
N TYR A 176 34.85 23.27 11.89
CA TYR A 176 35.36 21.91 11.73
C TYR A 176 34.85 21.28 10.44
N ALA A 177 35.68 20.44 9.81
CA ALA A 177 35.32 19.71 8.64
C ALA A 177 34.34 18.54 8.94
N ASP A 178 33.67 18.03 7.91
CA ASP A 178 32.80 16.89 8.01
C ASP A 178 33.52 15.68 8.60
N GLY A 179 32.94 15.11 9.66
CA GLY A 179 33.50 13.94 10.35
C GLY A 179 34.68 14.24 11.28
N GLU A 180 35.14 15.50 11.41
CA GLU A 180 36.26 15.86 12.30
C GLU A 180 35.83 15.84 13.77
N LYS A 181 34.62 16.26 14.09
CA LYS A 181 34.08 16.24 15.45
C LYS A 181 32.62 15.78 15.45
N VAL A 182 32.24 15.14 16.56
CA VAL A 182 30.86 14.75 16.86
C VAL A 182 30.56 15.07 18.32
N LEU A 183 29.30 15.31 18.65
CA LEU A 183 28.84 15.32 20.03
C LEU A 183 28.33 13.93 20.40
N ARG A 184 28.75 13.40 21.52
CA ARG A 184 28.33 12.08 22.04
C ARG A 184 27.63 12.23 23.39
N ALA A 185 26.58 11.46 23.62
CA ALA A 185 26.04 11.29 24.96
C ALA A 185 27.07 10.56 25.84
N LYS A 186 27.11 10.89 27.13
CA LYS A 186 27.97 10.27 28.15
C LYS A 186 27.10 9.37 29.04
N ILE A 187 27.05 8.08 28.73
CA ILE A 187 26.18 7.11 29.40
C ILE A 187 27.02 6.00 30.05
N ASP A 188 27.17 4.85 29.37
CA ASP A 188 27.90 3.70 29.91
C ASP A 188 28.54 2.87 28.79
N MET A 189 29.86 2.92 28.67
CA MET A 189 30.60 2.17 27.67
C MET A 189 30.64 0.66 27.95
N SER A 190 30.24 0.21 29.16
CA SER A 190 30.16 -1.20 29.52
C SER A 190 28.74 -1.79 29.36
N ALA A 191 27.74 -0.98 28.97
CA ALA A 191 26.37 -1.41 28.85
C ALA A 191 26.21 -2.62 27.92
N GLY A 192 25.36 -3.58 28.30
CA GLY A 192 25.02 -4.72 27.45
C GLY A 192 24.30 -4.28 26.17
N ASN A 193 23.45 -3.25 26.28
CA ASN A 193 22.82 -2.61 25.13
C ASN A 193 23.82 -1.66 24.43
N ILE A 194 24.20 -1.99 23.21
CA ILE A 194 25.19 -1.23 22.43
C ILE A 194 24.74 0.21 22.18
N ASN A 195 23.44 0.47 22.08
CA ASN A 195 22.88 1.81 21.84
C ASN A 195 23.16 2.75 23.05
N MET A 196 23.39 2.22 24.25
CA MET A 196 23.73 2.98 25.46
C MET A 196 25.23 3.28 25.60
N ARG A 197 26.09 2.80 24.69
CA ARG A 197 27.55 3.00 24.73
C ARG A 197 27.94 4.31 24.07
N ASP A 198 27.69 5.41 24.77
CA ASP A 198 28.01 6.79 24.35
C ASP A 198 27.67 7.06 22.86
N PRO A 199 26.38 7.04 22.48
CA PRO A 199 25.97 7.25 21.10
C PRO A 199 26.28 8.66 20.61
N VAL A 200 26.50 8.79 19.30
CA VAL A 200 26.63 10.10 18.62
C VAL A 200 25.26 10.75 18.57
N ILE A 201 25.17 12.02 19.00
CA ILE A 201 23.93 12.80 19.02
C ILE A 201 23.94 13.98 18.05
N TYR A 202 25.12 14.53 17.69
CA TYR A 202 25.31 15.52 16.62
C TYR A 202 26.53 15.20 15.77
N ARG A 203 26.43 15.53 14.50
CA ARG A 203 27.53 15.44 13.52
C ARG A 203 27.69 16.75 12.76
N VAL A 204 28.92 17.03 12.28
CA VAL A 204 29.19 18.09 11.33
C VAL A 204 28.91 17.57 9.92
N ALA A 205 28.17 18.33 9.12
CA ALA A 205 27.89 18.05 7.72
C ALA A 205 27.59 19.37 6.97
N HIS A 206 28.48 19.78 6.09
CA HIS A 206 28.33 21.00 5.26
C HIS A 206 27.53 20.67 4.00
N ILE A 207 26.26 20.36 4.18
CA ILE A 207 25.33 19.96 3.12
C ILE A 207 24.08 20.82 3.24
N PRO A 208 23.59 21.45 2.13
CA PRO A 208 22.34 22.18 2.14
C PRO A 208 21.16 21.27 2.50
N HIS A 209 20.33 21.74 3.42
CA HIS A 209 19.13 21.03 3.84
C HIS A 209 17.92 21.45 2.98
N HIS A 210 17.02 20.51 2.63
CA HIS A 210 15.88 20.80 1.76
C HIS A 210 15.00 21.94 2.28
N ASN A 211 14.82 22.03 3.61
CA ASN A 211 13.97 23.04 4.27
C ASN A 211 14.78 24.25 4.78
N THR A 212 15.83 24.03 5.58
CA THR A 212 16.61 25.09 6.25
C THR A 212 17.77 25.64 5.40
N LYS A 213 18.02 25.11 4.22
CA LYS A 213 19.10 25.51 3.29
C LYS A 213 20.47 25.42 3.97
N ASP A 214 21.25 26.49 3.91
CA ASP A 214 22.63 26.58 4.45
C ASP A 214 22.68 27.11 5.89
N LYS A 215 21.53 27.17 6.59
CA LYS A 215 21.44 27.74 7.95
C LYS A 215 22.26 26.94 8.97
N TYR A 216 22.35 25.61 8.79
CA TYR A 216 23.01 24.72 9.72
C TYR A 216 24.12 23.92 9.04
N CYS A 217 25.20 23.63 9.78
CA CYS A 217 26.28 22.73 9.39
C CYS A 217 26.49 21.61 10.41
N ILE A 218 25.66 21.54 11.45
CA ILE A 218 25.56 20.42 12.37
C ILE A 218 24.14 19.89 12.39
N TYR A 219 23.98 18.60 12.46
CA TYR A 219 22.68 17.92 12.41
C TYR A 219 22.55 16.90 13.53
N PRO A 220 21.36 16.84 14.20
CA PRO A 220 21.11 15.84 15.21
C PRO A 220 21.03 14.45 14.57
N MET A 221 21.41 13.43 15.34
CA MET A 221 21.21 12.03 14.96
C MET A 221 19.83 11.55 15.37
N TYR A 222 19.31 10.57 14.63
CA TYR A 222 17.96 10.01 14.82
C TYR A 222 17.61 9.68 16.28
N ASP A 223 18.51 8.96 16.99
CA ASP A 223 18.23 8.51 18.36
C ASP A 223 18.12 9.67 19.36
N PHE A 224 18.69 10.84 19.05
CA PHE A 224 18.53 12.06 19.83
C PHE A 224 17.31 12.88 19.37
N ALA A 225 17.13 13.06 18.08
CA ALA A 225 16.07 13.89 17.51
C ALA A 225 14.67 13.31 17.82
N HIS A 226 14.46 12.05 17.51
CA HIS A 226 13.15 11.39 17.61
C HIS A 226 12.48 11.49 19.01
N PRO A 227 13.14 11.17 20.15
CA PRO A 227 12.51 11.37 21.47
C PRO A 227 12.20 12.84 21.78
N LEU A 228 13.04 13.78 21.32
CA LEU A 228 12.80 15.20 21.55
C LEU A 228 11.63 15.72 20.72
N GLU A 229 11.55 15.35 19.45
CA GLU A 229 10.41 15.67 18.56
C GLU A 229 9.08 15.21 19.16
N ASP A 230 9.04 13.95 19.62
CA ASP A 230 7.86 13.39 20.28
C ASP A 230 7.49 14.18 21.54
N ALA A 231 8.47 14.58 22.35
CA ALA A 231 8.23 15.35 23.57
C ALA A 231 7.78 16.79 23.27
N ILE A 232 8.41 17.47 22.30
CA ILE A 232 8.06 18.83 21.86
C ILE A 232 6.62 18.89 21.36
N GLU A 233 6.23 17.91 20.54
CA GLU A 233 4.87 17.82 20.00
C GLU A 233 3.85 17.33 21.05
N GLY A 234 4.28 16.89 22.23
CA GLY A 234 3.44 16.34 23.28
C GLY A 234 2.79 15.01 22.89
N ILE A 235 3.49 14.18 22.11
CA ILE A 235 3.07 12.81 21.79
C ILE A 235 2.95 12.02 23.09
N SER A 236 1.82 11.34 23.27
CA SER A 236 1.63 10.46 24.43
C SER A 236 2.19 9.06 24.20
N HIS A 237 1.83 8.46 23.07
CA HIS A 237 2.22 7.10 22.70
C HIS A 237 2.98 7.10 21.39
N SER A 238 4.27 6.87 21.49
CA SER A 238 5.22 6.78 20.38
C SER A 238 5.26 5.35 19.86
N LEU A 239 4.47 5.05 18.82
CA LEU A 239 4.36 3.70 18.25
C LEU A 239 5.45 3.48 17.21
N CYS A 240 6.27 2.45 17.40
CA CYS A 240 7.40 2.09 16.56
C CYS A 240 7.34 0.61 16.16
N THR A 241 8.12 0.21 15.15
CA THR A 241 8.31 -1.20 14.85
C THR A 241 9.32 -1.85 15.78
N LEU A 242 9.28 -3.19 15.93
CA LEU A 242 10.15 -3.96 16.84
C LEU A 242 11.65 -3.74 16.64
N GLU A 243 12.08 -3.24 15.47
CA GLU A 243 13.48 -2.90 15.23
C GLU A 243 14.02 -1.80 16.15
N PHE A 244 13.14 -1.04 16.79
CA PHE A 244 13.46 0.03 17.76
C PHE A 244 13.35 -0.40 19.22
N GLU A 245 13.09 -1.67 19.52
CA GLU A 245 12.95 -2.14 20.90
C GLU A 245 14.23 -1.93 21.71
N ASP A 246 15.39 -2.22 21.12
CA ASP A 246 16.70 -1.99 21.75
C ASP A 246 17.06 -0.50 21.85
N HIS A 247 16.39 0.38 21.13
CA HIS A 247 16.56 1.83 21.20
C HIS A 247 15.72 2.48 22.32
N ARG A 248 14.68 1.81 22.82
CA ARG A 248 13.78 2.37 23.86
C ARG A 248 14.50 2.84 25.12
N PRO A 249 15.47 2.12 25.72
CA PRO A 249 16.22 2.63 26.88
C PRO A 249 16.95 3.94 26.59
N LEU A 250 17.47 4.13 25.39
CA LEU A 250 18.12 5.37 24.94
C LEU A 250 17.10 6.49 24.75
N TYR A 251 15.95 6.19 24.15
CA TYR A 251 14.82 7.11 24.00
C TYR A 251 14.38 7.66 25.37
N GLU A 252 14.14 6.78 26.34
CA GLU A 252 13.76 7.15 27.71
C GLU A 252 14.86 7.97 28.42
N TRP A 253 16.13 7.62 28.20
CA TRP A 253 17.25 8.36 28.75
C TRP A 253 17.28 9.81 28.25
N PHE A 254 17.12 10.06 26.94
CA PHE A 254 17.09 11.41 26.39
C PHE A 254 15.92 12.23 26.90
N VAL A 255 14.71 11.69 26.92
CA VAL A 255 13.53 12.43 27.39
C VAL A 255 13.70 12.87 28.84
N ASN A 256 14.23 11.98 29.68
CA ASN A 256 14.45 12.26 31.10
C ASN A 256 15.60 13.25 31.33
N GLU A 257 16.75 13.06 30.67
CA GLU A 257 17.91 13.94 30.85
C GLU A 257 17.72 15.34 30.24
N CYS A 258 16.89 15.46 29.20
CA CYS A 258 16.47 16.72 28.61
C CYS A 258 15.33 17.41 29.36
N GLU A 259 14.85 16.81 30.48
CA GLU A 259 13.91 17.42 31.42
C GLU A 259 12.56 17.81 30.81
N TYR A 260 11.95 16.87 30.07
CA TYR A 260 10.57 17.04 29.63
C TYR A 260 9.57 16.59 30.71
N GLU A 261 8.60 17.44 31.05
CA GLU A 261 7.63 17.22 32.15
C GLU A 261 6.70 16.03 31.88
N ASN A 262 6.28 15.83 30.63
CA ASN A 262 5.36 14.77 30.23
C ASN A 262 6.02 13.89 29.15
N PRO A 263 6.95 13.01 29.56
CA PRO A 263 7.71 12.21 28.62
C PRO A 263 6.78 11.26 27.84
N PRO A 264 6.91 11.18 26.49
CA PRO A 264 6.18 10.23 25.68
C PRO A 264 6.59 8.80 26.02
N ARG A 265 5.70 7.85 25.72
CA ARG A 265 5.95 6.41 25.94
C ARG A 265 6.14 5.71 24.62
N GLN A 266 7.30 5.11 24.41
CA GLN A 266 7.55 4.28 23.23
C GLN A 266 6.95 2.88 23.42
N ILE A 267 6.22 2.39 22.40
CA ILE A 267 5.63 1.05 22.35
C ILE A 267 5.92 0.45 20.98
N GLU A 268 6.46 -0.77 20.94
CA GLU A 268 6.83 -1.43 19.72
C GLU A 268 5.80 -2.48 19.30
N PHE A 269 5.61 -2.61 17.98
CA PHE A 269 4.76 -3.60 17.36
C PHE A 269 5.44 -4.28 16.16
N ALA A 270 4.95 -5.46 15.79
CA ALA A 270 5.52 -6.25 14.72
C ALA A 270 5.38 -5.59 13.35
N LYS A 271 6.49 -5.57 12.61
CA LYS A 271 6.54 -5.13 11.21
C LYS A 271 5.71 -6.06 10.32
N LEU A 272 5.09 -5.50 9.30
CA LEU A 272 4.37 -6.26 8.29
C LEU A 272 5.35 -6.81 7.25
N TYR A 273 5.44 -8.11 7.16
CA TYR A 273 6.12 -8.82 6.07
C TYR A 273 5.08 -9.49 5.18
N LEU A 274 5.18 -9.27 3.88
CA LEU A 274 4.34 -9.91 2.87
C LEU A 274 5.16 -10.89 2.05
N THR A 275 4.55 -12.02 1.73
CA THR A 275 5.14 -12.99 0.79
C THR A 275 5.16 -12.40 -0.62
N ASN A 276 6.14 -12.81 -1.41
CA ASN A 276 6.25 -12.56 -2.86
C ASN A 276 6.24 -11.09 -3.31
N VAL A 277 6.48 -10.13 -2.40
CA VAL A 277 6.54 -8.70 -2.69
C VAL A 277 7.90 -8.10 -2.41
N ILE A 278 8.22 -7.01 -3.09
CA ILE A 278 9.45 -6.23 -2.92
C ILE A 278 9.09 -4.93 -2.18
N THR A 279 9.66 -4.74 -0.98
CA THR A 279 9.50 -3.52 -0.18
C THR A 279 10.82 -2.78 0.04
N GLY A 280 11.95 -3.43 -0.23
CA GLY A 280 13.28 -2.86 -0.01
C GLY A 280 13.60 -1.76 -1.03
N LYS A 281 13.78 -0.52 -0.55
CA LYS A 281 14.07 0.66 -1.39
C LYS A 281 15.22 0.44 -2.38
N ARG A 282 16.30 -0.24 -1.97
CA ARG A 282 17.46 -0.56 -2.83
C ARG A 282 17.04 -1.35 -4.07
N TYR A 283 16.20 -2.35 -3.89
CA TYR A 283 15.72 -3.19 -5.00
C TYR A 283 14.77 -2.44 -5.91
N ILE A 284 13.81 -1.69 -5.35
CA ILE A 284 12.85 -0.90 -6.14
C ILE A 284 13.59 0.16 -6.95
N LYS A 285 14.55 0.88 -6.34
CA LYS A 285 15.37 1.86 -7.05
C LYS A 285 16.09 1.24 -8.24
N LYS A 286 16.70 0.05 -8.07
CA LYS A 286 17.34 -0.68 -9.15
C LYS A 286 16.36 -1.07 -10.27
N LEU A 287 15.18 -1.56 -9.93
CA LEU A 287 14.15 -1.91 -10.92
C LEU A 287 13.72 -0.70 -11.75
N VAL A 288 13.63 0.48 -11.15
CA VAL A 288 13.32 1.74 -11.84
C VAL A 288 14.47 2.19 -12.73
N GLU A 289 15.71 2.17 -12.23
CA GLU A 289 16.92 2.54 -12.97
C GLU A 289 17.16 1.62 -14.17
N ASP A 290 16.95 0.33 -14.01
CA ASP A 290 17.07 -0.70 -15.06
C ASP A 290 15.83 -0.72 -16.01
N LYS A 291 14.84 0.15 -15.80
CA LYS A 291 13.60 0.24 -16.59
C LYS A 291 12.79 -1.07 -16.65
N ILE A 292 12.90 -1.89 -15.62
CA ILE A 292 12.11 -3.13 -15.46
C ILE A 292 10.69 -2.76 -15.04
N VAL A 293 10.55 -1.70 -14.24
CA VAL A 293 9.28 -1.09 -13.85
C VAL A 293 9.22 0.35 -14.33
N ASP A 294 8.00 0.85 -14.54
CA ASP A 294 7.71 2.17 -15.11
C ASP A 294 7.94 3.35 -14.14
N GLY A 295 8.17 3.04 -12.88
CA GLY A 295 8.38 4.00 -11.81
C GLY A 295 8.03 3.41 -10.45
N TRP A 296 8.08 4.24 -9.41
CA TRP A 296 7.72 3.83 -8.04
C TRP A 296 6.24 3.52 -7.87
N ASP A 297 5.41 3.97 -8.78
CA ASP A 297 3.97 3.72 -8.87
C ASP A 297 3.58 2.64 -9.89
N ASP A 298 4.53 1.85 -10.37
CA ASP A 298 4.24 0.71 -11.24
C ASP A 298 3.28 -0.27 -10.54
N PRO A 299 2.15 -0.63 -11.17
CA PRO A 299 1.13 -1.50 -10.56
C PRO A 299 1.59 -2.88 -10.10
N ARG A 300 2.80 -3.31 -10.45
CA ARG A 300 3.43 -4.54 -9.93
C ARG A 300 4.08 -4.39 -8.57
N LEU A 301 4.25 -3.15 -8.10
CA LEU A 301 4.83 -2.84 -6.79
C LEU A 301 3.75 -2.74 -5.71
N VAL A 302 4.19 -2.70 -4.44
CA VAL A 302 3.32 -2.52 -3.26
C VAL A 302 3.56 -1.18 -2.56
N SER A 303 4.07 -0.17 -3.28
CA SER A 303 4.00 1.21 -2.81
C SER A 303 2.52 1.62 -2.75
N ILE A 304 2.17 2.57 -1.89
CA ILE A 304 0.78 3.06 -1.78
C ILE A 304 0.36 3.68 -3.12
N ALA A 305 1.26 4.45 -3.74
CA ALA A 305 1.04 5.02 -5.08
C ALA A 305 0.78 3.94 -6.15
N ALA A 306 1.52 2.83 -6.13
CA ALA A 306 1.31 1.71 -7.05
C ALA A 306 -0.02 1.00 -6.83
N LEU A 307 -0.38 0.74 -5.58
CA LEU A 307 -1.66 0.13 -5.22
C LEU A 307 -2.83 1.02 -5.66
N ARG A 308 -2.73 2.34 -5.42
CA ARG A 308 -3.72 3.33 -5.88
C ARG A 308 -3.84 3.35 -7.41
N ARG A 309 -2.73 3.41 -8.16
CA ARG A 309 -2.71 3.36 -9.63
C ARG A 309 -3.30 2.07 -10.17
N ARG A 310 -3.05 0.94 -9.50
CA ARG A 310 -3.64 -0.36 -9.85
C ARG A 310 -5.14 -0.41 -9.61
N GLY A 311 -5.68 0.45 -8.74
CA GLY A 311 -7.12 0.54 -8.44
C GLY A 311 -7.53 -0.05 -7.09
N TYR A 312 -6.58 -0.25 -6.17
CA TYR A 312 -6.91 -0.60 -4.79
C TYR A 312 -7.67 0.55 -4.12
N THR A 313 -8.56 0.20 -3.20
CA THR A 313 -9.32 1.17 -2.40
C THR A 313 -8.70 1.32 -1.01
N LYS A 314 -8.86 2.49 -0.40
CA LYS A 314 -8.43 2.68 0.99
C LYS A 314 -9.14 1.72 1.94
N GLU A 315 -10.42 1.45 1.71
CA GLU A 315 -11.24 0.52 2.51
C GLU A 315 -10.65 -0.89 2.51
N ALA A 316 -10.19 -1.38 1.35
CA ALA A 316 -9.53 -2.67 1.24
C ALA A 316 -8.20 -2.71 2.00
N ILE A 317 -7.40 -1.62 1.98
CA ILE A 317 -6.15 -1.51 2.73
C ILE A 317 -6.44 -1.48 4.24
N TRP A 318 -7.44 -0.74 4.68
CA TRP A 318 -7.86 -0.73 6.09
C TRP A 318 -8.29 -2.13 6.56
N LYS A 319 -9.14 -2.81 5.77
CA LYS A 319 -9.59 -4.17 6.09
C LYS A 319 -8.43 -5.16 6.14
N PHE A 320 -7.48 -5.04 5.21
CA PHE A 320 -6.27 -5.85 5.21
C PHE A 320 -5.44 -5.64 6.49
N VAL A 321 -5.20 -4.39 6.90
CA VAL A 321 -4.45 -4.07 8.12
C VAL A 321 -5.17 -4.58 9.37
N GLU A 322 -6.50 -4.46 9.42
CA GLU A 322 -7.33 -5.03 10.48
C GLU A 322 -7.15 -6.54 10.60
N LEU A 323 -7.23 -7.27 9.48
CA LEU A 323 -7.05 -8.73 9.43
C LEU A 323 -5.62 -9.17 9.79
N CYS A 324 -4.60 -8.37 9.47
CA CYS A 324 -3.22 -8.62 9.90
C CYS A 324 -3.08 -8.61 11.42
N GLY A 325 -3.92 -7.84 12.11
CA GLY A 325 -3.84 -7.65 13.54
C GLY A 325 -2.56 -6.95 14.01
N ILE A 326 -2.44 -6.82 15.33
CA ILE A 326 -1.31 -6.15 16.00
C ILE A 326 -0.72 -7.13 17.01
N SER A 327 0.56 -7.46 16.84
CA SER A 327 1.28 -8.38 17.72
C SER A 327 2.70 -7.87 18.01
N LYS A 328 3.38 -8.50 18.96
CA LYS A 328 4.82 -8.31 19.27
C LYS A 328 5.70 -9.37 18.60
N ALA A 329 5.14 -10.26 17.79
CA ALA A 329 5.89 -11.29 17.06
C ALA A 329 5.85 -11.01 15.57
N ASN A 330 7.00 -10.90 14.93
CA ASN A 330 7.09 -10.77 13.48
C ASN A 330 6.50 -12.01 12.80
N SER A 331 5.58 -11.79 11.87
CA SER A 331 4.97 -12.83 11.06
C SER A 331 4.91 -12.39 9.60
N SER A 332 5.00 -13.37 8.70
CA SER A 332 4.77 -13.13 7.29
C SER A 332 3.30 -13.36 6.96
N VAL A 333 2.70 -12.43 6.24
CA VAL A 333 1.31 -12.48 5.78
C VAL A 333 1.31 -12.83 4.30
N ASP A 334 0.43 -13.73 3.89
CA ASP A 334 0.25 -14.08 2.49
C ASP A 334 -0.32 -12.87 1.72
N SER A 335 0.33 -12.49 0.62
CA SER A 335 -0.14 -11.41 -0.26
C SER A 335 -1.53 -11.68 -0.84
N ALA A 336 -1.96 -12.93 -0.94
CA ALA A 336 -3.31 -13.32 -1.35
C ALA A 336 -4.41 -12.78 -0.40
N MET A 337 -4.08 -12.49 0.87
CA MET A 337 -5.01 -11.85 1.79
C MET A 337 -5.31 -10.39 1.39
N LEU A 338 -4.32 -9.66 0.89
CA LEU A 338 -4.52 -8.31 0.37
C LEU A 338 -5.42 -8.34 -0.89
N GLU A 339 -5.19 -9.32 -1.78
CA GLU A 339 -6.06 -9.54 -2.94
C GLU A 339 -7.48 -9.94 -2.56
N TYR A 340 -7.64 -10.74 -1.52
CA TYR A 340 -8.95 -11.07 -0.96
C TYR A 340 -9.68 -9.81 -0.50
N CYS A 341 -9.04 -8.94 0.27
CA CYS A 341 -9.65 -7.72 0.79
C CYS A 341 -10.15 -6.79 -0.34
N ILE A 342 -9.35 -6.60 -1.40
CA ILE A 342 -9.78 -5.76 -2.51
C ILE A 342 -10.93 -6.40 -3.32
N ARG A 343 -10.91 -7.72 -3.49
CA ARG A 343 -11.97 -8.44 -4.20
C ARG A 343 -13.30 -8.32 -3.48
N GLU A 344 -13.30 -8.50 -2.15
CA GLU A 344 -14.50 -8.36 -1.32
C GLU A 344 -15.03 -6.93 -1.30
N ASP A 345 -14.13 -5.93 -1.25
CA ASP A 345 -14.53 -4.52 -1.27
C ASP A 345 -15.20 -4.12 -2.60
N LEU A 346 -14.67 -4.59 -3.73
CA LEU A 346 -15.18 -4.24 -5.05
C LEU A 346 -16.47 -5.00 -5.42
N LYS A 347 -16.69 -6.18 -4.85
CA LYS A 347 -17.76 -7.12 -5.22
C LYS A 347 -19.15 -6.48 -5.27
N LEU A 348 -19.48 -5.69 -4.26
CA LEU A 348 -20.80 -5.04 -4.15
C LEU A 348 -20.79 -3.58 -4.63
N LYS A 349 -19.60 -2.99 -4.83
CA LYS A 349 -19.49 -1.56 -5.14
C LYS A 349 -19.37 -1.27 -6.63
N LYS A 350 -18.97 -2.26 -7.45
CA LYS A 350 -18.62 -2.00 -8.84
C LYS A 350 -19.59 -2.61 -9.84
N SER A 351 -19.83 -1.84 -10.90
CA SER A 351 -20.60 -2.32 -12.04
C SER A 351 -19.87 -3.46 -12.74
N ARG A 352 -20.64 -4.46 -13.16
CA ARG A 352 -20.15 -5.62 -13.93
C ARG A 352 -20.44 -5.35 -15.39
N ILE A 353 -19.41 -5.21 -16.18
CA ILE A 353 -19.48 -4.88 -17.62
C ILE A 353 -18.92 -6.01 -18.46
N MET A 354 -19.28 -6.04 -19.73
CA MET A 354 -18.75 -6.99 -20.70
C MET A 354 -17.50 -6.41 -21.37
N ALA A 355 -16.43 -7.18 -21.35
CA ALA A 355 -15.18 -6.86 -22.01
C ALA A 355 -14.58 -8.13 -22.60
N VAL A 356 -14.12 -8.07 -23.82
CA VAL A 356 -13.48 -9.15 -24.57
C VAL A 356 -12.00 -8.84 -24.67
N LEU A 357 -11.16 -9.66 -24.07
CA LEU A 357 -9.73 -9.40 -23.96
C LEU A 357 -8.93 -9.99 -25.14
N ASP A 358 -9.35 -11.14 -25.65
CA ASP A 358 -8.80 -11.77 -26.87
C ASP A 358 -9.94 -12.01 -27.87
N PRO A 359 -10.27 -11.00 -28.71
CA PRO A 359 -11.48 -11.00 -29.50
C PRO A 359 -11.38 -11.90 -30.74
N ILE A 360 -12.50 -12.59 -31.02
CA ILE A 360 -12.85 -13.10 -32.34
C ILE A 360 -14.21 -12.57 -32.73
N LYS A 361 -14.43 -12.37 -34.02
CA LYS A 361 -15.71 -11.89 -34.57
C LYS A 361 -16.75 -13.00 -34.52
N LEU A 362 -17.97 -12.66 -34.14
CA LEU A 362 -19.13 -13.53 -34.20
C LEU A 362 -20.19 -12.85 -35.08
N VAL A 363 -20.66 -13.54 -36.11
CA VAL A 363 -21.69 -13.05 -37.04
C VAL A 363 -22.95 -13.87 -36.87
N ILE A 364 -24.08 -13.22 -36.65
CA ILE A 364 -25.40 -13.84 -36.53
C ILE A 364 -26.07 -13.78 -37.92
N ASP A 365 -25.98 -14.87 -38.68
CA ASP A 365 -26.35 -14.92 -40.09
C ASP A 365 -27.81 -14.57 -40.38
N ASN A 366 -28.71 -15.02 -39.51
CA ASN A 366 -30.15 -14.78 -39.61
C ASN A 366 -30.63 -13.52 -38.84
N TYR A 367 -29.72 -12.66 -38.35
CA TYR A 367 -30.10 -11.36 -37.79
C TYR A 367 -30.30 -10.33 -38.87
N PRO A 368 -31.38 -9.50 -38.80
CA PRO A 368 -31.67 -8.53 -39.86
C PRO A 368 -30.54 -7.52 -40.04
N GLU A 369 -30.20 -7.24 -41.30
CA GLU A 369 -29.13 -6.31 -41.67
C GLU A 369 -29.44 -4.89 -41.21
N GLY A 370 -28.48 -4.25 -40.54
CA GLY A 370 -28.61 -2.86 -40.05
C GLY A 370 -29.53 -2.67 -38.85
N GLU A 371 -30.20 -3.72 -38.37
CA GLU A 371 -30.97 -3.63 -37.13
C GLU A 371 -30.07 -3.66 -35.90
N VAL A 372 -30.35 -2.78 -34.94
CA VAL A 372 -29.73 -2.74 -33.62
C VAL A 372 -30.83 -2.65 -32.57
N GLU A 373 -30.82 -3.56 -31.61
CA GLU A 373 -31.72 -3.47 -30.48
C GLU A 373 -30.95 -3.13 -29.18
N GLU A 374 -31.67 -2.51 -28.25
CA GLU A 374 -31.12 -2.16 -26.95
C GLU A 374 -31.60 -3.18 -25.90
N LEU A 375 -30.62 -3.79 -25.21
CA LEU A 375 -30.85 -4.76 -24.15
C LEU A 375 -30.51 -4.15 -22.80
N GLU A 376 -31.43 -4.29 -21.86
CA GLU A 376 -31.20 -3.84 -20.49
C GLU A 376 -30.40 -4.87 -19.71
N MET A 377 -29.31 -4.41 -19.07
CA MET A 377 -28.39 -5.24 -18.27
C MET A 377 -28.28 -4.67 -16.86
N PRO A 378 -28.40 -5.50 -15.81
CA PRO A 378 -28.15 -5.05 -14.45
C PRO A 378 -26.66 -4.69 -14.29
N ASN A 379 -26.39 -3.57 -13.61
CA ASN A 379 -25.02 -3.17 -13.33
C ASN A 379 -24.33 -4.12 -12.33
N ASN A 380 -25.09 -4.63 -11.36
CA ASN A 380 -24.58 -5.66 -10.44
C ASN A 380 -25.77 -6.48 -9.89
N MET A 381 -25.80 -7.78 -10.18
CA MET A 381 -26.89 -8.66 -9.75
C MET A 381 -26.95 -8.85 -8.21
N GLU A 382 -25.82 -8.65 -7.51
CA GLU A 382 -25.76 -8.74 -6.04
C GLU A 382 -26.05 -7.41 -5.34
N ASN A 383 -26.02 -6.30 -6.07
CA ASN A 383 -26.38 -4.97 -5.57
C ASN A 383 -27.30 -4.22 -6.56
N PRO A 384 -28.61 -4.40 -6.46
CA PRO A 384 -29.58 -3.74 -7.33
C PRO A 384 -29.58 -2.20 -7.25
N GLU A 385 -29.05 -1.61 -6.17
CA GLU A 385 -28.96 -0.14 -6.01
C GLU A 385 -28.06 0.50 -7.08
N LEU A 386 -27.16 -0.25 -7.70
CA LEU A 386 -26.35 0.21 -8.82
C LEU A 386 -27.16 0.37 -10.13
N GLY A 387 -28.43 -0.07 -10.15
CA GLY A 387 -29.34 0.07 -11.28
C GLY A 387 -28.96 -0.81 -12.48
N SER A 388 -29.37 -0.37 -13.65
CA SER A 388 -29.14 -1.06 -14.94
C SER A 388 -28.55 -0.11 -15.96
N ARG A 389 -28.08 -0.67 -17.06
CA ARG A 389 -27.60 0.04 -18.24
C ARG A 389 -28.10 -0.62 -19.51
N THR A 390 -28.01 0.09 -20.61
CA THR A 390 -28.41 -0.37 -21.93
C THR A 390 -27.20 -0.81 -22.73
N MET A 391 -27.29 -1.96 -23.41
CA MET A 391 -26.27 -2.47 -24.32
C MET A 391 -26.87 -2.66 -25.71
N SER A 392 -26.20 -2.15 -26.72
CA SER A 392 -26.58 -2.40 -28.10
C SER A 392 -26.27 -3.85 -28.51
N PHE A 393 -27.22 -4.48 -29.23
CA PHE A 393 -27.07 -5.83 -29.77
C PHE A 393 -27.42 -5.80 -31.28
N GLY A 394 -26.62 -6.46 -32.10
CA GLY A 394 -26.79 -6.49 -33.53
C GLY A 394 -26.17 -7.71 -34.18
N LYS A 395 -26.07 -7.70 -35.51
CA LYS A 395 -25.58 -8.82 -36.30
C LYS A 395 -24.13 -9.21 -36.01
N GLU A 396 -23.25 -8.24 -35.77
CA GLU A 396 -21.83 -8.45 -35.55
C GLU A 396 -21.43 -8.18 -34.11
N LEU A 397 -20.80 -9.15 -33.47
CA LEU A 397 -20.34 -9.10 -32.09
C LEU A 397 -18.86 -9.50 -32.00
N TYR A 398 -18.21 -9.20 -30.88
CA TYR A 398 -16.95 -9.84 -30.46
C TYR A 398 -17.21 -10.74 -29.28
N ILE A 399 -16.57 -11.91 -29.26
CA ILE A 399 -16.53 -12.87 -28.15
C ILE A 399 -15.09 -13.22 -27.82
N GLU A 400 -14.84 -13.79 -26.65
CA GLU A 400 -13.52 -14.31 -26.30
C GLU A 400 -13.13 -15.47 -27.21
N ARG A 401 -11.89 -15.50 -27.69
CA ARG A 401 -11.35 -16.60 -28.47
C ARG A 401 -11.50 -17.94 -27.78
N ASP A 402 -11.28 -17.98 -26.46
CA ASP A 402 -11.44 -19.18 -25.63
C ASP A 402 -12.88 -19.67 -25.50
N ASP A 403 -13.86 -18.85 -25.91
CA ASP A 403 -15.27 -19.26 -25.92
C ASP A 403 -15.66 -20.04 -27.18
N PHE A 404 -14.73 -20.26 -28.12
CA PHE A 404 -14.92 -21.09 -29.30
C PHE A 404 -13.78 -22.10 -29.47
N MET A 405 -14.12 -23.35 -29.77
CA MET A 405 -13.18 -24.40 -30.17
C MET A 405 -13.74 -25.22 -31.33
N ILE A 406 -12.89 -25.60 -32.29
CA ILE A 406 -13.28 -26.46 -33.42
C ILE A 406 -13.53 -27.89 -32.89
N GLU A 407 -12.59 -28.43 -32.16
CA GLU A 407 -12.63 -29.76 -31.55
C GLU A 407 -12.50 -29.66 -30.02
N PRO A 408 -13.61 -29.49 -29.31
CA PRO A 408 -13.56 -29.25 -27.86
C PRO A 408 -13.30 -30.54 -27.07
N PRO A 409 -12.63 -30.44 -25.91
CA PRO A 409 -12.49 -31.58 -24.99
C PRO A 409 -13.82 -31.91 -24.31
N LYS A 410 -13.89 -33.11 -23.67
CA LYS A 410 -15.05 -33.48 -22.85
C LYS A 410 -15.31 -32.42 -21.77
N LYS A 411 -16.60 -32.09 -21.55
CA LYS A 411 -17.07 -31.06 -20.59
C LYS A 411 -16.74 -29.60 -20.95
N TYR A 412 -16.49 -29.32 -22.24
CA TYR A 412 -16.46 -27.96 -22.76
C TYR A 412 -17.89 -27.48 -23.00
N PHE A 413 -18.35 -26.48 -22.24
CA PHE A 413 -19.72 -25.96 -22.30
C PHE A 413 -19.80 -24.59 -22.99
N ARG A 414 -18.93 -24.34 -23.95
CA ARG A 414 -18.89 -23.11 -24.73
C ARG A 414 -19.21 -23.41 -26.19
N LEU A 415 -18.96 -22.48 -27.09
CA LEU A 415 -19.36 -22.59 -28.50
C LEU A 415 -18.39 -23.50 -29.29
N TYR A 416 -18.95 -24.35 -30.14
CA TYR A 416 -18.24 -25.17 -31.12
C TYR A 416 -19.21 -25.54 -32.27
N PRO A 417 -18.74 -26.02 -33.43
CA PRO A 417 -19.60 -26.34 -34.58
C PRO A 417 -20.79 -27.22 -34.18
N GLY A 418 -22.00 -26.74 -34.49
CA GLY A 418 -23.26 -27.45 -34.19
C GLY A 418 -23.77 -27.30 -32.76
N ASN A 419 -23.01 -26.70 -31.85
CA ASN A 419 -23.42 -26.47 -30.45
C ASN A 419 -24.17 -25.15 -30.25
N GLU A 420 -24.97 -25.09 -29.21
CA GLU A 420 -25.78 -23.95 -28.82
C GLU A 420 -25.36 -23.42 -27.44
N VAL A 421 -25.24 -22.11 -27.31
CA VAL A 421 -24.97 -21.41 -26.06
C VAL A 421 -25.89 -20.20 -25.89
N ARG A 422 -25.98 -19.65 -24.67
CA ARG A 422 -26.60 -18.34 -24.44
C ARG A 422 -25.57 -17.22 -24.55
N LEU A 423 -25.87 -16.23 -25.36
CA LEU A 423 -25.26 -14.91 -25.23
C LEU A 423 -25.84 -14.23 -23.99
N MET A 424 -24.97 -13.83 -23.07
CA MET A 424 -25.37 -13.30 -21.75
C MET A 424 -26.36 -12.14 -21.88
N GLY A 425 -27.51 -12.25 -21.23
CA GLY A 425 -28.58 -11.25 -21.30
C GLY A 425 -29.27 -11.09 -22.65
N ALA A 426 -28.93 -11.93 -23.65
CA ALA A 426 -29.48 -11.86 -25.01
C ALA A 426 -30.20 -13.16 -25.40
N TYR A 427 -29.72 -13.84 -26.40
CA TYR A 427 -30.38 -14.98 -27.06
C TYR A 427 -29.56 -16.27 -26.97
N PHE A 428 -30.19 -17.40 -27.32
CA PHE A 428 -29.45 -18.60 -27.68
C PHE A 428 -28.93 -18.46 -29.11
N VAL A 429 -27.69 -18.89 -29.31
CA VAL A 429 -27.05 -18.94 -30.61
C VAL A 429 -26.44 -20.32 -30.86
N LYS A 430 -26.60 -20.84 -32.08
CA LYS A 430 -26.06 -22.13 -32.51
C LYS A 430 -25.01 -21.89 -33.59
N CYS A 431 -23.81 -22.46 -33.41
CA CYS A 431 -22.74 -22.35 -34.39
C CYS A 431 -23.06 -23.16 -35.67
N THR A 432 -23.02 -22.49 -36.82
CA THR A 432 -23.26 -23.09 -38.12
C THR A 432 -21.95 -23.35 -38.89
N SER A 433 -21.01 -22.39 -38.81
CA SER A 433 -19.71 -22.50 -39.47
C SER A 433 -18.68 -21.57 -38.84
N TYR A 434 -17.46 -21.58 -39.37
CA TYR A 434 -16.39 -20.67 -38.93
C TYR A 434 -15.43 -20.41 -40.12
N GLU A 435 -14.69 -19.31 -40.02
CA GLU A 435 -13.64 -18.93 -40.96
C GLU A 435 -12.27 -18.95 -40.29
N LEU A 436 -11.24 -19.30 -41.05
CA LEU A 436 -9.86 -19.28 -40.63
C LEU A 436 -9.11 -18.12 -41.31
N ASP A 437 -8.16 -17.53 -40.61
CA ASP A 437 -7.20 -16.59 -41.16
C ASP A 437 -6.09 -17.31 -41.98
N GLU A 438 -5.18 -16.53 -42.55
CA GLU A 438 -4.06 -17.06 -43.34
C GLU A 438 -3.11 -17.95 -42.51
N GLU A 439 -3.13 -17.82 -41.19
CA GLU A 439 -2.32 -18.59 -40.25
C GLU A 439 -3.07 -19.83 -39.70
N GLY A 440 -4.30 -20.06 -40.17
CA GLY A 440 -5.14 -21.20 -39.77
C GLY A 440 -5.83 -21.02 -38.41
N ARG A 441 -5.87 -19.80 -37.88
CA ARG A 441 -6.58 -19.47 -36.63
C ARG A 441 -8.00 -19.03 -36.92
N VAL A 442 -8.93 -19.33 -36.02
CA VAL A 442 -10.33 -18.87 -36.18
C VAL A 442 -10.38 -17.34 -36.14
N SER A 443 -10.94 -16.76 -37.20
CA SER A 443 -11.12 -15.32 -37.37
C SER A 443 -12.58 -14.89 -37.22
N VAL A 444 -13.53 -15.68 -37.73
CA VAL A 444 -14.96 -15.40 -37.68
C VAL A 444 -15.70 -16.69 -37.25
N VAL A 445 -16.70 -16.55 -36.42
CA VAL A 445 -17.64 -17.61 -36.06
C VAL A 445 -19.02 -17.21 -36.55
N HIS A 446 -19.67 -18.08 -37.32
CA HIS A 446 -21.02 -17.90 -37.84
C HIS A 446 -22.03 -18.63 -36.97
N VAL A 447 -23.10 -17.95 -36.59
CA VAL A 447 -24.16 -18.51 -35.74
C VAL A 447 -25.55 -18.09 -36.25
N GLU A 448 -26.55 -18.89 -35.91
CA GLU A 448 -27.96 -18.51 -36.01
C GLU A 448 -28.52 -18.29 -34.60
N TYR A 449 -29.29 -17.20 -34.41
CA TYR A 449 -29.98 -16.95 -33.14
C TYR A 449 -31.42 -17.42 -33.19
N ASP A 450 -31.95 -17.80 -32.01
CA ASP A 450 -33.34 -18.13 -31.82
C ASP A 450 -34.04 -16.96 -31.12
N LYS A 451 -34.87 -16.25 -31.90
CA LYS A 451 -35.57 -15.03 -31.46
C LYS A 451 -36.47 -15.22 -30.24
N GLU A 452 -37.04 -16.42 -30.05
CA GLU A 452 -37.96 -16.72 -28.95
C GLU A 452 -37.22 -16.83 -27.61
N THR A 453 -35.92 -17.06 -27.63
CA THR A 453 -35.08 -17.30 -26.44
C THR A 453 -34.56 -16.03 -25.77
N LYS A 454 -35.08 -14.84 -26.13
CA LYS A 454 -34.66 -13.57 -25.56
C LYS A 454 -34.69 -13.65 -24.03
N SER A 455 -33.62 -13.19 -23.39
CA SER A 455 -33.53 -13.15 -21.93
C SER A 455 -34.67 -12.28 -21.37
N GLY A 456 -35.37 -12.80 -20.34
CA GLY A 456 -36.54 -12.12 -19.76
C GLY A 456 -37.87 -12.35 -20.51
N SER A 457 -37.90 -13.06 -21.65
CA SER A 457 -39.14 -13.37 -22.39
C SER A 457 -40.03 -14.43 -21.76
N GLY A 458 -39.56 -15.11 -20.71
CA GLY A 458 -40.27 -16.25 -20.11
C GLY A 458 -40.15 -17.56 -20.90
N PHE A 459 -39.17 -17.67 -21.82
CA PHE A 459 -38.95 -18.90 -22.58
C PHE A 459 -38.53 -20.06 -21.67
N GLU A 460 -39.31 -21.15 -21.65
CA GLU A 460 -39.09 -22.35 -20.82
C GLU A 460 -38.82 -23.64 -21.66
N GLY A 461 -38.66 -23.50 -22.98
CA GLY A 461 -38.61 -24.65 -23.89
C GLY A 461 -37.41 -25.56 -23.64
N ARG A 462 -36.20 -25.11 -23.88
CA ARG A 462 -34.95 -25.87 -23.69
C ARG A 462 -33.92 -25.07 -22.88
N LYS A 463 -32.98 -25.81 -22.30
CA LYS A 463 -31.87 -25.22 -21.53
C LYS A 463 -30.55 -25.45 -22.24
N VAL A 464 -29.69 -24.45 -22.27
CA VAL A 464 -28.31 -24.55 -22.72
C VAL A 464 -27.38 -24.57 -21.50
N LYS A 465 -26.25 -25.26 -21.60
CA LYS A 465 -25.30 -25.39 -20.48
C LYS A 465 -24.30 -24.23 -20.40
N GLY A 466 -24.04 -23.58 -21.54
CA GLY A 466 -23.03 -22.53 -21.65
C GLY A 466 -23.64 -21.15 -21.78
N THR A 467 -23.05 -20.18 -21.09
CA THR A 467 -23.31 -18.75 -21.29
C THR A 467 -21.97 -18.04 -21.53
N ILE A 468 -21.89 -17.28 -22.63
CA ILE A 468 -20.70 -16.48 -22.98
C ILE A 468 -21.05 -15.00 -22.99
N HIS A 469 -20.07 -14.16 -22.68
CA HIS A 469 -20.21 -12.70 -22.79
C HIS A 469 -19.78 -12.24 -24.17
N TRP A 470 -20.19 -11.04 -24.52
CA TRP A 470 -20.01 -10.48 -25.86
C TRP A 470 -20.02 -8.95 -25.80
N VAL A 471 -19.55 -8.30 -26.85
CA VAL A 471 -19.72 -6.86 -27.07
C VAL A 471 -20.15 -6.60 -28.51
N HIS A 472 -20.98 -5.57 -28.74
CA HIS A 472 -21.46 -5.21 -30.07
C HIS A 472 -20.34 -4.55 -30.87
N ALA A 473 -20.01 -5.10 -32.04
CA ALA A 473 -18.83 -4.70 -32.82
C ALA A 473 -18.80 -3.22 -33.20
N ALA A 474 -19.96 -2.64 -33.58
CA ALA A 474 -20.04 -1.26 -34.04
C ALA A 474 -19.96 -0.22 -32.89
N THR A 475 -20.33 -0.57 -31.67
CA THR A 475 -20.36 0.35 -30.52
C THR A 475 -19.26 0.08 -29.50
N ALA A 476 -18.55 -1.05 -29.62
CA ALA A 476 -17.49 -1.41 -28.70
C ALA A 476 -16.34 -0.40 -28.71
N VAL A 477 -15.79 -0.14 -27.53
CA VAL A 477 -14.63 0.73 -27.35
C VAL A 477 -13.37 -0.12 -27.39
N LYS A 478 -12.44 0.20 -28.29
CA LYS A 478 -11.13 -0.44 -28.33
C LYS A 478 -10.27 0.07 -27.18
N ALA A 479 -9.65 -0.84 -26.43
CA ALA A 479 -8.88 -0.51 -25.25
C ALA A 479 -7.62 -1.38 -25.12
N GLU A 480 -6.67 -0.92 -24.30
CA GLU A 480 -5.54 -1.70 -23.82
C GLU A 480 -5.84 -2.22 -22.41
N CYS A 481 -5.63 -3.52 -22.19
CA CYS A 481 -5.73 -4.12 -20.87
C CYS A 481 -4.37 -4.65 -20.43
N ARG A 482 -3.98 -4.32 -19.19
CA ARG A 482 -2.72 -4.74 -18.57
C ARG A 482 -2.99 -5.74 -17.47
N LEU A 483 -2.43 -6.92 -17.60
CA LEU A 483 -2.54 -8.00 -16.64
C LEU A 483 -1.23 -8.07 -15.85
N TYR A 484 -1.34 -8.02 -14.53
CA TYR A 484 -0.19 -8.02 -13.62
C TYR A 484 -0.14 -9.32 -12.82
N GLU A 485 1.05 -9.91 -12.78
CA GLU A 485 1.43 -11.02 -11.91
C GLU A 485 2.54 -10.57 -10.96
N ASN A 486 2.90 -11.40 -10.00
CA ASN A 486 3.99 -11.09 -9.08
C ASN A 486 5.29 -10.81 -9.84
N ILE A 487 5.97 -9.73 -9.47
CA ILE A 487 7.24 -9.34 -10.10
C ILE A 487 8.38 -10.31 -9.74
N VAL A 488 8.25 -11.03 -8.64
CA VAL A 488 9.17 -12.07 -8.19
C VAL A 488 8.72 -13.42 -8.70
N ASP A 489 9.67 -14.24 -9.16
CA ASP A 489 9.43 -15.64 -9.51
C ASP A 489 9.23 -16.45 -8.20
N GLU A 490 8.00 -16.88 -7.96
CA GLU A 490 7.62 -17.57 -6.72
C GLU A 490 8.30 -18.94 -6.56
N GLU A 491 8.57 -19.63 -7.67
CA GLU A 491 9.19 -20.96 -7.65
C GLU A 491 10.68 -20.89 -7.29
N LYS A 492 11.36 -19.83 -7.75
CA LYS A 492 12.79 -19.62 -7.48
C LYS A 492 13.06 -18.88 -6.16
N GLY A 493 12.01 -18.31 -5.56
CA GLY A 493 12.14 -17.44 -4.39
C GLY A 493 12.62 -16.03 -4.73
N LYS A 494 12.65 -15.17 -3.72
CA LYS A 494 12.86 -13.72 -3.90
C LYS A 494 14.26 -13.36 -4.42
N LEU A 495 15.29 -14.02 -3.92
CA LEU A 495 16.70 -13.72 -4.22
C LEU A 495 17.43 -14.98 -4.68
N ASP A 496 18.37 -14.79 -5.60
CA ASP A 496 19.36 -15.81 -5.95
C ASP A 496 20.50 -15.89 -4.90
N GLU A 497 21.45 -16.80 -5.11
CA GLU A 497 22.60 -17.00 -4.22
C GLU A 497 23.53 -15.77 -4.15
N GLU A 498 23.50 -14.91 -5.17
CA GLU A 498 24.29 -13.68 -5.26
C GLU A 498 23.55 -12.46 -4.66
N GLY A 499 22.29 -12.63 -4.21
CA GLY A 499 21.44 -11.59 -3.62
C GLY A 499 20.75 -10.69 -4.65
N ASN A 500 20.65 -11.11 -5.92
CA ASN A 500 19.84 -10.46 -6.94
C ASN A 500 18.40 -10.96 -6.91
N LEU A 501 17.47 -10.12 -7.41
CA LEU A 501 16.06 -10.51 -7.51
C LEU A 501 15.84 -11.57 -8.60
N ASN A 502 15.15 -12.63 -8.26
CA ASN A 502 14.59 -13.57 -9.23
C ASN A 502 13.33 -12.96 -9.82
N LEU A 503 13.41 -12.38 -11.02
CA LEU A 503 12.29 -11.69 -11.65
C LEU A 503 11.43 -12.65 -12.48
N ASN A 504 10.11 -12.46 -12.40
CA ASN A 504 9.14 -13.11 -13.26
C ASN A 504 9.06 -12.38 -14.61
N PRO A 505 9.49 -12.99 -15.73
CA PRO A 505 9.45 -12.36 -17.05
C PRO A 505 8.02 -12.08 -17.52
N ASN A 506 7.03 -12.80 -16.96
CA ASN A 506 5.62 -12.67 -17.30
C ASN A 506 4.85 -11.80 -16.29
N SER A 507 5.54 -10.98 -15.52
CA SER A 507 4.92 -10.11 -14.51
C SER A 507 3.98 -9.04 -15.10
N LEU A 508 4.08 -8.76 -16.39
CA LEU A 508 3.21 -7.85 -17.14
C LEU A 508 2.86 -8.45 -18.49
N THR A 509 1.56 -8.59 -18.76
CA THR A 509 1.01 -8.91 -20.07
C THR A 509 0.19 -7.72 -20.57
N VAL A 510 0.52 -7.19 -21.75
CA VAL A 510 -0.20 -6.07 -22.37
C VAL A 510 -1.04 -6.57 -23.53
N LEU A 511 -2.36 -6.47 -23.41
CA LEU A 511 -3.34 -6.80 -24.44
C LEU A 511 -3.81 -5.49 -25.09
N LYS A 512 -3.46 -5.27 -26.37
CA LYS A 512 -3.66 -3.99 -27.06
C LYS A 512 -4.98 -3.87 -27.83
N ASP A 513 -5.62 -4.98 -28.08
CA ASP A 513 -6.77 -5.09 -28.96
C ASP A 513 -8.00 -5.66 -28.24
N CYS A 514 -8.23 -5.19 -26.99
CA CYS A 514 -9.42 -5.53 -26.23
C CYS A 514 -10.61 -4.69 -26.71
N TYR A 515 -11.82 -5.25 -26.62
CA TYR A 515 -13.07 -4.53 -26.89
C TYR A 515 -13.96 -4.54 -25.65
N ILE A 516 -14.45 -3.36 -25.27
CA ILE A 516 -15.28 -3.16 -24.08
C ILE A 516 -16.62 -2.58 -24.52
N GLU A 517 -17.69 -2.89 -23.82
CA GLU A 517 -19.04 -2.38 -24.15
C GLU A 517 -19.06 -0.84 -24.26
N GLY A 518 -19.84 -0.31 -25.21
CA GLY A 518 -19.85 1.12 -25.58
C GLY A 518 -20.26 2.08 -24.44
N GLY A 519 -20.99 1.61 -23.44
CA GLY A 519 -21.46 2.42 -22.30
C GLY A 519 -20.36 3.02 -21.45
N ILE A 520 -19.08 2.58 -21.60
CA ILE A 520 -17.93 3.11 -20.86
C ILE A 520 -17.07 4.10 -21.67
N ALA A 521 -17.55 4.58 -22.81
CA ALA A 521 -16.80 5.54 -23.64
C ALA A 521 -16.44 6.85 -22.88
N SER A 522 -17.11 7.16 -21.78
CA SER A 522 -16.87 8.32 -20.92
C SER A 522 -16.19 7.99 -19.59
N CYS A 523 -15.50 6.85 -19.49
CA CYS A 523 -14.82 6.47 -18.25
C CYS A 523 -13.69 7.45 -17.89
N LYS A 524 -13.53 7.70 -16.59
CA LYS A 524 -12.53 8.62 -16.03
C LYS A 524 -11.39 7.84 -15.39
N LYS A 525 -10.25 8.51 -15.23
CA LYS A 525 -9.11 7.98 -14.46
C LYS A 525 -9.58 7.47 -13.09
N TYR A 526 -9.10 6.30 -12.70
CA TYR A 526 -9.48 5.57 -11.48
C TYR A 526 -10.90 4.96 -11.46
N ASP A 527 -11.74 5.15 -12.48
CA ASP A 527 -12.97 4.37 -12.58
C ASP A 527 -12.64 2.89 -12.63
N SER A 528 -13.39 2.09 -11.91
CA SER A 528 -13.14 0.66 -11.82
C SER A 528 -14.42 -0.16 -12.02
N TYR A 529 -14.26 -1.30 -12.68
CA TYR A 529 -15.32 -2.18 -13.11
C TYR A 529 -14.93 -3.64 -12.89
N GLN A 530 -15.93 -4.50 -12.72
CA GLN A 530 -15.72 -5.93 -12.91
C GLN A 530 -15.91 -6.26 -14.40
N PHE A 531 -14.86 -6.69 -15.09
CA PHE A 531 -14.99 -7.31 -16.39
C PHE A 531 -15.48 -8.75 -16.18
N LEU A 532 -16.71 -9.01 -16.63
CA LEU A 532 -17.37 -10.29 -16.42
C LEU A 532 -16.47 -11.45 -16.84
N ARG A 533 -16.30 -12.43 -15.96
CA ARG A 533 -15.45 -13.62 -16.10
C ARG A 533 -13.92 -13.36 -16.11
N ASN A 534 -13.46 -12.11 -16.21
CA ASN A 534 -12.04 -11.77 -16.36
C ASN A 534 -11.38 -11.24 -15.06
N GLY A 535 -12.07 -10.40 -14.29
CA GLY A 535 -11.51 -9.80 -13.08
C GLY A 535 -12.02 -8.38 -12.84
N TYR A 536 -11.37 -7.68 -11.90
CA TYR A 536 -11.61 -6.27 -11.65
C TYR A 536 -10.53 -5.44 -12.31
N PHE A 537 -10.93 -4.36 -12.96
CA PHE A 537 -10.06 -3.49 -13.74
C PHE A 537 -10.30 -2.03 -13.38
N CYS A 538 -9.22 -1.23 -13.46
CA CYS A 538 -9.21 0.19 -13.15
C CYS A 538 -8.64 0.97 -14.33
N VAL A 539 -9.25 2.10 -14.69
CA VAL A 539 -8.72 3.02 -15.70
C VAL A 539 -7.40 3.61 -15.23
N ASP A 540 -6.32 3.41 -16.00
CA ASP A 540 -4.99 3.90 -15.65
C ASP A 540 -4.97 5.44 -15.59
N CYS A 541 -4.44 5.98 -14.49
CA CYS A 541 -4.43 7.42 -14.26
C CYS A 541 -3.38 8.18 -15.09
N LYS A 542 -2.35 7.49 -15.60
CA LYS A 542 -1.25 8.09 -16.36
C LYS A 542 -1.43 7.91 -17.88
N ASP A 543 -1.69 6.68 -18.30
CA ASP A 543 -1.56 6.29 -19.71
C ASP A 543 -2.90 6.26 -20.45
N SER A 544 -4.04 6.27 -19.72
CA SER A 544 -5.36 6.30 -20.34
C SER A 544 -5.70 7.68 -20.89
N THR A 545 -6.21 7.70 -22.12
CA THR A 545 -6.78 8.89 -22.78
C THR A 545 -8.19 8.57 -23.27
N ASP A 546 -8.97 9.58 -23.63
CA ASP A 546 -10.32 9.40 -24.17
C ASP A 546 -10.31 8.61 -25.49
N GLU A 547 -9.25 8.74 -26.28
CA GLU A 547 -9.09 8.03 -27.56
C GLU A 547 -8.53 6.61 -27.40
N LYS A 548 -7.76 6.39 -26.34
CA LYS A 548 -7.12 5.11 -26.03
C LYS A 548 -7.26 4.80 -24.55
N PRO A 549 -8.38 4.23 -24.12
CA PRO A 549 -8.52 3.78 -22.74
C PRO A 549 -7.52 2.66 -22.39
N VAL A 550 -6.91 2.78 -21.22
CA VAL A 550 -5.98 1.79 -20.67
C VAL A 550 -6.51 1.32 -19.34
N PHE A 551 -6.63 0.01 -19.18
CA PHE A 551 -7.16 -0.62 -17.97
C PHE A 551 -6.11 -1.50 -17.30
N ASN A 552 -5.89 -1.26 -16.02
CA ASN A 552 -5.05 -2.08 -15.15
C ASN A 552 -5.91 -3.16 -14.48
N ARG A 553 -5.54 -4.44 -14.58
CA ARG A 553 -6.17 -5.47 -13.78
C ARG A 553 -5.81 -5.29 -12.31
N ILE A 554 -6.82 -5.01 -11.48
CA ILE A 554 -6.67 -4.89 -10.02
C ILE A 554 -6.40 -6.27 -9.44
N VAL A 555 -7.33 -7.21 -9.68
CA VAL A 555 -7.31 -8.57 -9.16
C VAL A 555 -8.18 -9.50 -9.99
N GLY A 556 -7.85 -10.78 -10.06
CA GLY A 556 -8.68 -11.81 -10.67
C GLY A 556 -9.90 -12.18 -9.83
N LEU A 557 -10.82 -12.98 -10.39
CA LEU A 557 -12.05 -13.40 -9.69
C LEU A 557 -11.83 -14.52 -8.67
N LYS A 558 -10.81 -15.35 -8.87
CA LYS A 558 -10.50 -16.49 -7.97
C LYS A 558 -9.59 -16.02 -6.85
N SER A 559 -9.82 -16.55 -5.65
CA SER A 559 -8.95 -16.36 -4.50
C SER A 559 -8.30 -17.69 -4.09
N SER A 560 -7.00 -17.66 -3.82
CA SER A 560 -6.31 -18.73 -3.11
C SER A 560 -6.46 -18.61 -1.59
N PHE A 561 -6.77 -17.41 -1.10
CA PHE A 561 -6.98 -17.12 0.32
C PHE A 561 -8.44 -17.40 0.73
N LYS A 562 -8.63 -17.99 1.92
CA LYS A 562 -9.93 -18.17 2.57
C LYS A 562 -9.80 -17.69 4.02
N LEU A 563 -10.79 -16.93 4.50
CA LEU A 563 -10.94 -16.70 5.93
C LEU A 563 -11.34 -18.05 6.59
N ASN A 564 -10.57 -18.48 7.57
CA ASN A 564 -10.88 -19.67 8.38
C ASN A 564 -11.98 -19.35 9.39
#